data_bdfdfebcca27e63b181a4c1fe0114794
#
_entry.id   bdfdfebcca27e63b181a4c1fe0114794
#
_cell.length_a   1.000
_cell.length_b   1.000
_cell.length_c   1.000
_cell.angle_alpha   90.00
_cell.angle_beta   90.00
_cell.angle_gamma   90.00
#
_symmetry.space_group_name_H-M   'P 1'
#
loop_
_entity.id
_entity.type
_entity.pdbx_description
1 polymer ?
#
loop_
_entity_poly.entity_id
_entity_poly.type
_entity_poly.pdbx_seq_one_letter_code
_entity_poly.pdbx_strand_id
1 'polypeptide(L)'
;MVKIYRDREVIVGRQTTCNLQIRHPLCSHKHFRIYSVVFDTQLQPLIYCEDLSLNGTFFNGHLIGRNRSALLTTGDRIDIIGVACFYFRQRHDIFPTISEDDAAFRREKENLTSDYIISNRILGMGAYGRVYMAWDVRESKQVACKVVRLAACTAGSRPKSREAHLQEVEILASMNHVIALSFGTLV
;
A
#
# COMPACT_ATOMS: atom_id res chain seq x y z
N MET A 1 17.27 -6.93 -15.68
CA MET A 1 16.98 -6.03 -14.56
C MET A 1 16.92 -4.60 -15.08
N VAL A 2 15.80 -3.90 -14.87
CA VAL A 2 15.64 -2.49 -15.26
C VAL A 2 15.93 -1.62 -14.04
N LYS A 3 16.76 -0.59 -14.21
CA LYS A 3 17.09 0.34 -13.13
C LYS A 3 16.20 1.57 -13.24
N ILE A 4 15.66 2.00 -12.11
CA ILE A 4 14.83 3.20 -11.97
C ILE A 4 15.69 4.26 -11.28
N TYR A 5 15.80 5.42 -11.90
CA TYR A 5 16.55 6.57 -11.39
C TYR A 5 15.59 7.65 -10.88
N ARG A 6 16.07 8.46 -9.93
CA ARG A 6 15.26 9.45 -9.19
C ARG A 6 14.45 10.40 -10.09
N ASP A 7 14.99 10.80 -11.23
CA ASP A 7 14.40 11.84 -12.10
C ASP A 7 13.94 11.29 -13.45
N ARG A 8 13.77 9.98 -13.54
CA ARG A 8 13.38 9.33 -14.80
C ARG A 8 12.26 8.35 -14.57
N GLU A 9 11.23 8.43 -15.41
CA GLU A 9 10.22 7.39 -15.48
C GLU A 9 10.74 6.20 -16.31
N VAL A 10 10.21 5.03 -16.00
CA VAL A 10 10.41 3.80 -16.76
C VAL A 10 9.08 3.37 -17.31
N ILE A 11 8.94 3.37 -18.63
CA ILE A 11 7.75 2.92 -19.33
C ILE A 11 7.96 1.48 -19.79
N VAL A 12 7.00 0.62 -19.47
CA VAL A 12 6.94 -0.77 -19.91
C VAL A 12 5.78 -0.92 -20.86
N GLY A 13 5.99 -1.58 -22.00
CA GLY A 13 4.94 -1.76 -22.97
C GLY A 13 5.40 -2.41 -24.27
N ARG A 14 4.48 -2.54 -25.22
CA ARG A 14 4.75 -3.21 -26.51
C ARG A 14 5.49 -2.32 -27.50
N GLN A 15 5.40 -1.01 -27.35
CA GLN A 15 6.00 -0.06 -28.28
C GLN A 15 7.53 -0.06 -28.17
N THR A 16 8.21 0.12 -29.30
CA THR A 16 9.68 0.14 -29.37
C THR A 16 10.32 1.30 -28.61
N THR A 17 9.56 2.37 -28.38
CA THR A 17 9.99 3.55 -27.60
C THR A 17 9.92 3.35 -26.10
N CYS A 18 9.36 2.24 -25.61
CA CYS A 18 9.32 1.91 -24.19
C CYS A 18 10.73 1.57 -23.65
N ASN A 19 11.02 1.95 -22.42
CA ASN A 19 12.28 1.61 -21.74
C ASN A 19 12.45 0.09 -21.59
N LEU A 20 11.32 -0.64 -21.44
CA LEU A 20 11.27 -2.08 -21.50
C LEU A 20 10.19 -2.50 -22.50
N GLN A 21 10.63 -3.02 -23.63
CA GLN A 21 9.72 -3.52 -24.66
C GLN A 21 9.28 -4.96 -24.37
N ILE A 22 7.96 -5.21 -24.38
CA ILE A 22 7.36 -6.53 -24.27
C ILE A 22 6.53 -6.81 -25.54
N ARG A 23 7.06 -7.65 -26.43
CA ARG A 23 6.41 -7.99 -27.69
C ARG A 23 5.34 -9.05 -27.51
N HIS A 24 4.20 -8.63 -26.94
CA HIS A 24 3.07 -9.55 -26.73
C HIS A 24 1.73 -8.83 -27.04
N PRO A 25 0.75 -9.50 -27.69
CA PRO A 25 -0.53 -8.89 -28.07
C PRO A 25 -1.33 -8.33 -26.91
N LEU A 26 -1.30 -9.00 -25.75
CA LEU A 26 -2.00 -8.55 -24.53
C LEU A 26 -1.29 -7.40 -23.82
N CYS A 27 -0.05 -7.07 -24.20
CA CYS A 27 0.65 -5.91 -23.68
C CYS A 27 0.25 -4.65 -24.45
N SER A 28 -0.23 -3.62 -23.80
CA SER A 28 -0.54 -2.33 -24.40
C SER A 28 0.71 -1.64 -24.94
N HIS A 29 0.57 -0.69 -25.86
CA HIS A 29 1.67 0.10 -26.41
C HIS A 29 2.53 0.71 -25.29
N LYS A 30 1.90 1.44 -24.37
CA LYS A 30 2.42 1.78 -23.05
C LYS A 30 1.52 1.06 -22.07
N HIS A 31 2.07 0.13 -21.28
CA HIS A 31 1.26 -0.71 -20.41
C HIS A 31 1.23 -0.15 -18.99
N PHE A 32 2.38 0.13 -18.43
CA PHE A 32 2.49 0.86 -17.17
C PHE A 32 3.75 1.70 -17.17
N ARG A 33 3.79 2.69 -16.27
CA ARG A 33 5.01 3.44 -15.98
C ARG A 33 5.36 3.36 -14.50
N ILE A 34 6.64 3.40 -14.22
CA ILE A 34 7.17 3.55 -12.87
C ILE A 34 7.86 4.91 -12.79
N TYR A 35 7.49 5.70 -11.79
CA TYR A 35 8.04 7.04 -11.58
C TYR A 35 8.28 7.31 -10.10
N SER A 36 9.11 8.29 -9.80
CA SER A 36 9.41 8.72 -8.44
C SER A 36 8.78 10.08 -8.13
N VAL A 37 8.34 10.23 -6.87
CA VAL A 37 7.89 11.50 -6.31
C VAL A 37 8.80 11.87 -5.15
N VAL A 38 9.38 13.04 -5.19
CA VAL A 38 10.26 13.57 -4.15
C VAL A 38 9.51 14.69 -3.43
N PHE A 39 9.16 14.46 -2.17
CA PHE A 39 8.53 15.49 -1.34
C PHE A 39 9.57 16.34 -0.61
N ASP A 40 10.69 15.72 -0.23
CA ASP A 40 11.79 16.35 0.43
C ASP A 40 13.10 15.76 -0.10
N THR A 41 14.08 16.61 -0.38
CA THR A 41 15.39 16.19 -0.89
C THR A 41 16.20 15.35 0.10
N GLN A 42 15.90 15.49 1.39
CA GLN A 42 16.51 14.71 2.47
C GLN A 42 15.89 13.33 2.62
N LEU A 43 14.69 13.11 2.09
CA LEU A 43 13.98 11.84 2.17
C LEU A 43 14.18 10.99 0.91
N GLN A 44 13.98 9.70 1.07
CA GLN A 44 13.95 8.79 -0.07
C GLN A 44 12.71 9.07 -0.92
N PRO A 45 12.82 9.01 -2.26
CA PRO A 45 11.67 9.20 -3.13
C PRO A 45 10.65 8.08 -2.96
N LEU A 46 9.39 8.43 -3.04
CA LEU A 46 8.31 7.46 -3.17
C LEU A 46 8.23 7.00 -4.63
N ILE A 47 8.12 5.70 -4.82
CA ILE A 47 8.08 5.09 -6.16
C ILE A 47 6.67 4.58 -6.43
N TYR A 48 6.11 4.97 -7.55
CA TYR A 48 4.76 4.59 -7.96
C TYR A 48 4.77 3.80 -9.27
N CYS A 49 3.83 2.86 -9.38
CA CYS A 49 3.46 2.21 -10.63
C CYS A 49 2.09 2.73 -11.06
N GLU A 50 2.00 3.32 -12.24
CA GLU A 50 0.74 3.77 -12.83
C GLU A 50 0.34 2.85 -13.98
N ASP A 51 -0.90 2.40 -13.96
CA ASP A 51 -1.48 1.60 -15.02
C ASP A 51 -1.94 2.48 -16.19
N LEU A 52 -1.35 2.28 -17.36
CA LEU A 52 -1.70 2.96 -18.60
C LEU A 52 -2.40 2.00 -19.59
N SER A 53 -2.64 0.78 -19.18
CA SER A 53 -3.06 -0.29 -20.06
C SER A 53 -4.55 -0.30 -20.34
N LEU A 54 -4.93 -1.14 -21.32
CA LEU A 54 -6.32 -1.47 -21.61
C LEU A 54 -6.74 -2.78 -20.90
N ASN A 55 -5.79 -3.71 -20.71
CA ASN A 55 -6.07 -5.03 -20.17
C ASN A 55 -5.79 -5.14 -18.67
N GLY A 56 -5.26 -4.08 -18.06
CA GLY A 56 -4.97 -3.99 -16.64
C GLY A 56 -3.54 -4.37 -16.25
N THR A 57 -2.99 -3.58 -15.34
CA THR A 57 -1.77 -3.86 -14.59
C THR A 57 -2.14 -4.30 -13.20
N PHE A 58 -1.58 -5.41 -12.74
CA PHE A 58 -1.92 -5.96 -11.43
C PHE A 58 -0.77 -5.73 -10.44
N PHE A 59 -1.13 -5.32 -9.25
CA PHE A 59 -0.24 -5.08 -8.12
C PHE A 59 -0.57 -6.08 -7.02
N ASN A 60 0.37 -6.97 -6.69
CA ASN A 60 0.18 -8.04 -5.70
C ASN A 60 -1.10 -8.86 -5.91
N GLY A 61 -1.48 -9.08 -7.17
CA GLY A 61 -2.70 -9.79 -7.55
C GLY A 61 -3.97 -8.94 -7.66
N HIS A 62 -3.90 -7.63 -7.36
CA HIS A 62 -5.03 -6.70 -7.44
C HIS A 62 -4.88 -5.75 -8.63
N LEU A 63 -5.98 -5.53 -9.36
CA LEU A 63 -6.00 -4.59 -10.47
C LEU A 63 -5.75 -3.17 -9.97
N ILE A 64 -4.75 -2.48 -10.51
CA ILE A 64 -4.53 -1.05 -10.25
C ILE A 64 -5.66 -0.22 -10.86
N GLY A 65 -5.97 -0.50 -12.12
CA GLY A 65 -6.95 0.24 -12.90
C GLY A 65 -6.33 1.41 -13.66
N ARG A 66 -6.82 1.63 -14.85
CA ARG A 66 -6.27 2.61 -15.79
C ARG A 66 -6.22 4.01 -15.21
N ASN A 67 -5.06 4.69 -15.37
CA ASN A 67 -4.75 6.02 -14.84
C ASN A 67 -4.77 6.09 -13.29
N ARG A 68 -4.70 4.95 -12.63
CA ARG A 68 -4.49 4.86 -11.18
C ARG A 68 -3.07 4.41 -10.87
N SER A 69 -2.59 4.77 -9.70
CA SER A 69 -1.23 4.47 -9.26
C SER A 69 -1.21 3.67 -7.96
N ALA A 70 -0.21 2.81 -7.84
CA ALA A 70 0.11 2.08 -6.62
C ALA A 70 1.52 2.46 -6.14
N LEU A 71 1.66 2.76 -4.86
CA LEU A 71 2.97 2.98 -4.22
C LEU A 71 3.69 1.65 -4.10
N LEU A 72 4.91 1.60 -4.64
CA LEU A 72 5.75 0.42 -4.63
C LEU A 72 6.72 0.41 -3.45
N THR A 73 6.96 -0.77 -2.93
CA THR A 73 8.01 -1.03 -1.94
C THR A 73 8.67 -2.38 -2.25
N THR A 74 9.85 -2.61 -1.71
CA THR A 74 10.60 -3.85 -1.95
C THR A 74 9.75 -5.10 -1.70
N GLY A 75 9.79 -6.03 -2.65
CA GLY A 75 9.02 -7.27 -2.64
C GLY A 75 7.67 -7.20 -3.35
N ASP A 76 7.22 -6.00 -3.77
CA ASP A 76 5.99 -5.90 -4.55
C ASP A 76 6.11 -6.54 -5.91
N ARG A 77 5.00 -7.15 -6.29
CA ARG A 77 4.83 -7.83 -7.56
C ARG A 77 3.91 -7.01 -8.48
N ILE A 78 4.36 -6.81 -9.71
CA ILE A 78 3.61 -6.16 -10.78
C ILE A 78 3.43 -7.19 -11.89
N ASP A 79 2.19 -7.44 -12.31
CA ASP A 79 1.87 -8.40 -13.34
C ASP A 79 1.18 -7.77 -14.54
N ILE A 80 1.57 -8.25 -15.71
CA ILE A 80 0.78 -8.22 -16.94
C ILE A 80 0.28 -9.65 -17.12
N ILE A 81 -0.97 -9.90 -16.80
CA ILE A 81 -1.53 -11.25 -16.72
C ILE A 81 -1.28 -12.04 -18.03
N GLY A 82 -0.74 -13.24 -17.86
CA GLY A 82 -0.40 -14.12 -18.99
C GLY A 82 0.78 -13.67 -19.84
N VAL A 83 1.48 -12.60 -19.46
CA VAL A 83 2.56 -12.00 -20.26
C VAL A 83 3.87 -11.91 -19.49
N ALA A 84 3.88 -11.22 -18.34
CA ALA A 84 5.09 -10.96 -17.59
C ALA A 84 4.79 -10.66 -16.13
N CYS A 85 5.76 -10.99 -15.27
CA CYS A 85 5.76 -10.71 -13.86
C CYS A 85 7.05 -9.97 -13.49
N PHE A 86 6.93 -8.93 -12.69
CA PHE A 86 8.04 -8.11 -12.22
C PHE A 86 8.03 -8.03 -10.71
N TYR A 87 9.21 -8.06 -10.09
CA TYR A 87 9.38 -7.80 -8.68
C TYR A 87 10.12 -6.48 -8.48
N PHE A 88 9.52 -5.60 -7.70
CA PHE A 88 10.14 -4.35 -7.35
C PHE A 88 11.13 -4.54 -6.20
N ARG A 89 12.31 -3.92 -6.32
CA ARG A 89 13.32 -3.88 -5.26
C ARG A 89 13.92 -2.49 -5.16
N GLN A 90 13.90 -1.92 -3.99
CA GLN A 90 14.55 -0.66 -3.66
C GLN A 90 15.84 -0.92 -2.86
N ARG A 91 16.82 -0.06 -3.02
CA ARG A 91 18.14 -0.22 -2.37
C ARG A 91 18.07 -0.06 -0.85
N HIS A 92 17.19 0.83 -0.40
CA HIS A 92 16.91 1.07 1.01
C HIS A 92 15.39 1.09 1.17
N ASP A 93 14.88 0.23 2.03
CA ASP A 93 13.44 0.23 2.33
C ASP A 93 13.09 1.45 3.17
N ILE A 94 12.12 2.22 2.69
CA ILE A 94 11.66 3.44 3.34
C ILE A 94 10.73 3.11 4.50
N PHE A 95 9.99 2.01 4.35
CA PHE A 95 8.97 1.61 5.31
C PHE A 95 9.44 0.42 6.12
N PRO A 96 9.50 0.54 7.46
CA PRO A 96 9.75 -0.61 8.30
C PRO A 96 8.66 -1.67 8.10
N THR A 97 9.05 -2.91 8.05
CA THR A 97 8.13 -4.05 8.08
C THR A 97 7.97 -4.56 9.51
N ILE A 98 6.82 -5.13 9.81
CA ILE A 98 6.59 -5.79 11.09
C ILE A 98 7.50 -7.01 11.15
N SER A 99 8.22 -7.19 12.26
CA SER A 99 8.88 -8.45 12.55
C SER A 99 7.83 -9.57 12.65
N GLU A 100 8.24 -10.77 12.30
CA GLU A 100 7.34 -11.94 12.30
C GLU A 100 6.74 -12.27 13.67
N ASP A 101 7.25 -11.66 14.73
CA ASP A 101 6.86 -11.91 16.12
C ASP A 101 5.52 -11.29 16.57
N ASP A 102 4.88 -10.45 15.77
CA ASP A 102 3.57 -9.90 16.13
C ASP A 102 2.43 -10.86 15.71
N ALA A 103 2.44 -12.06 16.26
CA ALA A 103 1.47 -13.12 15.97
C ALA A 103 0.02 -12.71 16.30
N ALA A 104 -0.19 -11.84 17.28
CA ALA A 104 -1.49 -11.29 17.62
C ALA A 104 -2.03 -10.41 16.49
N PHE A 105 -1.19 -9.52 15.95
CA PHE A 105 -1.60 -8.66 14.84
C PHE A 105 -1.92 -9.46 13.57
N ARG A 106 -1.22 -10.58 13.30
CA ARG A 106 -1.53 -11.45 12.16
C ARG A 106 -2.92 -12.06 12.29
N ARG A 107 -3.28 -12.60 13.46
CA ARG A 107 -4.60 -13.19 13.71
C ARG A 107 -5.71 -12.15 13.58
N GLU A 108 -5.50 -10.94 14.12
CA GLU A 108 -6.45 -9.85 14.02
C GLU A 108 -6.63 -9.41 12.55
N LYS A 109 -5.54 -9.37 11.79
CA LYS A 109 -5.55 -9.05 10.37
C LYS A 109 -6.32 -10.08 9.52
N GLU A 110 -6.19 -11.37 9.82
CA GLU A 110 -6.89 -12.45 9.13
C GLU A 110 -8.41 -12.41 9.36
N ASN A 111 -8.85 -11.85 10.49
CA ASN A 111 -10.26 -11.66 10.83
C ASN A 111 -10.87 -10.38 10.24
N LEU A 112 -10.09 -9.53 9.59
CA LEU A 112 -10.61 -8.35 8.90
C LEU A 112 -11.38 -8.74 7.66
N THR A 113 -12.44 -7.99 7.44
CA THR A 113 -13.38 -8.21 6.34
C THR A 113 -12.67 -8.34 4.99
N SER A 114 -13.27 -9.09 4.07
CA SER A 114 -12.83 -9.29 2.68
C SER A 114 -12.63 -7.98 1.87
N ASP A 115 -12.99 -6.83 2.43
CA ASP A 115 -12.97 -5.55 1.74
C ASP A 115 -11.61 -4.86 1.75
N TYR A 116 -10.76 -5.18 2.76
CA TYR A 116 -9.45 -4.57 2.92
C TYR A 116 -8.36 -5.62 3.14
N ILE A 117 -7.24 -5.45 2.44
CA ILE A 117 -6.05 -6.27 2.63
C ILE A 117 -4.95 -5.40 3.24
N ILE A 118 -4.68 -5.61 4.53
CA ILE A 118 -3.65 -4.85 5.24
C ILE A 118 -2.28 -5.47 4.97
N SER A 119 -1.36 -4.66 4.47
CA SER A 119 0.03 -5.07 4.28
C SER A 119 0.79 -5.07 5.62
N ASN A 120 1.98 -5.68 5.62
CA ASN A 120 2.88 -5.62 6.79
C ASN A 120 3.69 -4.32 6.86
N ARG A 121 3.39 -3.33 6.01
CA ARG A 121 4.15 -2.09 5.90
C ARG A 121 3.60 -1.02 6.79
N ILE A 122 4.49 -0.45 7.59
CA ILE A 122 4.16 0.65 8.49
C ILE A 122 4.44 1.96 7.75
N LEU A 123 3.41 2.75 7.49
CA LEU A 123 3.51 4.09 6.92
C LEU A 123 3.87 5.14 7.97
N GLY A 124 3.54 4.88 9.23
CA GLY A 124 3.83 5.76 10.33
C GLY A 124 3.55 5.12 11.69
N MET A 125 4.22 5.62 12.72
CA MET A 125 4.00 5.23 14.11
C MET A 125 3.71 6.49 14.92
N GLY A 126 2.64 6.46 15.71
CA GLY A 126 2.24 7.53 16.61
C GLY A 126 1.99 7.03 18.02
N ALA A 127 1.74 7.96 18.94
CA ALA A 127 1.48 7.66 20.36
C ALA A 127 0.31 6.70 20.58
N TYR A 128 -0.64 6.67 19.64
CA TYR A 128 -1.90 5.92 19.75
C TYR A 128 -1.97 4.68 18.88
N GLY A 129 -0.94 4.38 18.08
CA GLY A 129 -0.96 3.21 17.21
C GLY A 129 -0.07 3.33 15.99
N ARG A 130 -0.25 2.38 15.08
CA ARG A 130 0.51 2.27 13.85
C ARG A 130 -0.39 2.48 12.65
N VAL A 131 0.14 3.12 11.61
CA VAL A 131 -0.55 3.29 10.32
C VAL A 131 0.09 2.34 9.33
N TYR A 132 -0.71 1.48 8.76
CA TYR A 132 -0.30 0.50 7.75
C TYR A 132 -0.80 0.89 6.38
N MET A 133 -0.07 0.45 5.36
CA MET A 133 -0.60 0.44 4.00
C MET A 133 -1.63 -0.68 3.88
N ALA A 134 -2.76 -0.39 3.27
CA ALA A 134 -3.78 -1.38 2.96
C ALA A 134 -4.28 -1.21 1.51
N TRP A 135 -4.93 -2.23 1.01
CA TRP A 135 -5.60 -2.22 -0.28
C TRP A 135 -7.11 -2.33 -0.07
N ASP A 136 -7.86 -1.35 -0.58
CA ASP A 136 -9.31 -1.41 -0.67
C ASP A 136 -9.66 -2.25 -1.91
N VAL A 137 -10.24 -3.42 -1.67
CA VAL A 137 -10.55 -4.37 -2.74
C VAL A 137 -11.70 -3.88 -3.61
N ARG A 138 -12.70 -3.19 -3.01
CA ARG A 138 -13.88 -2.70 -3.72
C ARG A 138 -13.53 -1.56 -4.67
N GLU A 139 -12.74 -0.62 -4.19
CA GLU A 139 -12.38 0.55 -4.99
C GLU A 139 -11.05 0.38 -5.74
N SER A 140 -10.38 -0.76 -5.59
CA SER A 140 -9.09 -1.06 -6.23
C SER A 140 -8.08 0.07 -6.03
N LYS A 141 -7.88 0.50 -4.77
CA LYS A 141 -6.93 1.57 -4.42
C LYS A 141 -6.18 1.28 -3.13
N GLN A 142 -5.01 1.88 -3.00
CA GLN A 142 -4.29 1.89 -1.74
C GLN A 142 -4.89 2.90 -0.78
N VAL A 143 -4.93 2.52 0.50
CA VAL A 143 -5.42 3.33 1.61
C VAL A 143 -4.50 3.20 2.81
N ALA A 144 -4.53 4.19 3.69
CA ALA A 144 -3.86 4.14 4.98
C ALA A 144 -4.82 3.54 6.02
N CYS A 145 -4.36 2.53 6.74
CA CYS A 145 -5.11 1.88 7.81
C CYS A 145 -4.43 2.14 9.15
N LYS A 146 -5.09 2.91 10.02
CA LYS A 146 -4.60 3.16 11.38
C LYS A 146 -5.11 2.07 12.31
N VAL A 147 -4.18 1.33 12.89
CA VAL A 147 -4.47 0.30 13.90
C VAL A 147 -4.17 0.89 15.27
N VAL A 148 -5.20 0.99 16.10
CA VAL A 148 -5.13 1.48 17.46
C VAL A 148 -5.32 0.31 18.41
N ARG A 149 -4.34 0.07 19.29
CA ARG A 149 -4.51 -0.91 20.38
C ARG A 149 -5.37 -0.28 21.46
N LEU A 150 -6.56 -0.79 21.64
CA LEU A 150 -7.35 -0.51 22.84
C LEU A 150 -6.66 -1.24 23.99
N ALA A 151 -5.75 -0.54 24.68
CA ALA A 151 -5.05 -1.11 25.82
C ALA A 151 -6.06 -1.70 26.79
N ALA A 152 -5.84 -2.96 27.16
CA ALA A 152 -6.46 -3.50 28.36
C ALA A 152 -6.14 -2.51 29.48
N CYS A 153 -7.16 -1.87 30.04
CA CYS A 153 -7.01 -0.92 31.11
C CYS A 153 -6.37 -1.63 32.30
N THR A 154 -5.05 -1.57 32.42
CA THR A 154 -4.39 -1.91 33.66
C THR A 154 -4.86 -0.90 34.70
N ALA A 155 -5.37 -1.42 35.81
CA ALA A 155 -5.89 -0.64 36.92
C ALA A 155 -4.89 0.46 37.30
N GLY A 156 -5.25 1.73 37.07
CA GLY A 156 -4.43 2.90 37.40
C GLY A 156 -4.31 3.99 36.33
N SER A 157 -4.62 3.72 35.07
CA SER A 157 -4.57 4.73 34.03
C SER A 157 -5.98 5.23 33.71
N ARG A 158 -6.19 6.54 33.75
CA ARG A 158 -7.49 7.17 33.44
C ARG A 158 -7.99 6.69 32.07
N PRO A 159 -9.30 6.29 31.96
CA PRO A 159 -9.89 5.82 30.72
C PRO A 159 -10.16 7.00 29.77
N LYS A 160 -9.09 7.57 29.19
CA LYS A 160 -9.24 8.56 28.10
C LYS A 160 -9.39 7.88 26.74
N SER A 161 -9.58 6.56 26.69
CA SER A 161 -9.20 5.90 25.46
C SER A 161 -10.34 5.60 24.50
N ARG A 162 -11.42 5.02 24.92
CA ARG A 162 -12.42 4.47 23.97
C ARG A 162 -13.28 5.56 23.31
N GLU A 163 -13.77 6.50 24.10
CA GLU A 163 -14.63 7.59 23.61
C GLU A 163 -13.84 8.57 22.72
N ALA A 164 -12.60 8.91 23.10
CA ALA A 164 -11.75 9.75 22.27
C ALA A 164 -11.37 9.07 20.94
N HIS A 165 -11.17 7.76 20.93
CA HIS A 165 -10.90 7.02 19.70
C HIS A 165 -12.15 6.86 18.83
N LEU A 166 -13.32 6.67 19.43
CA LEU A 166 -14.58 6.66 18.69
C LEU A 166 -14.86 8.03 18.05
N GLN A 167 -14.63 9.13 18.76
CA GLN A 167 -14.73 10.47 18.19
C GLN A 167 -13.74 10.70 17.05
N GLU A 168 -12.49 10.22 17.18
CA GLU A 168 -11.50 10.30 16.09
C GLU A 168 -11.99 9.50 14.86
N VAL A 169 -12.56 8.31 15.07
CA VAL A 169 -13.12 7.48 13.99
C VAL A 169 -14.31 8.19 13.33
N GLU A 170 -15.22 8.80 14.09
CA GLU A 170 -16.35 9.54 13.54
C GLU A 170 -15.90 10.77 12.73
N ILE A 171 -14.92 11.52 13.23
CA ILE A 171 -14.34 12.66 12.51
C ILE A 171 -13.69 12.19 11.21
N LEU A 172 -12.86 11.13 11.25
CA LEU A 172 -12.20 10.59 10.08
C LEU A 172 -13.18 9.99 9.06
N ALA A 173 -14.24 9.33 9.53
CA ALA A 173 -15.29 8.82 8.68
C ALA A 173 -16.05 9.96 7.95
N SER A 174 -16.26 11.09 8.64
CA SER A 174 -16.90 12.27 8.04
C SER A 174 -16.04 12.95 6.97
N MET A 175 -14.72 12.81 7.05
CA MET A 175 -13.77 13.43 6.11
C MET A 175 -13.51 12.60 4.84
N ASN A 176 -14.02 11.38 4.76
CA ASN A 176 -13.86 10.46 3.61
C ASN A 176 -12.40 10.22 3.16
N HIS A 177 -11.43 10.39 4.06
CA HIS A 177 -10.00 10.40 3.73
C HIS A 177 -9.17 9.25 4.31
N VAL A 178 -9.62 8.64 5.42
CA VAL A 178 -8.84 7.61 6.12
C VAL A 178 -9.79 6.55 6.66
N ILE A 179 -9.48 5.29 6.41
CA ILE A 179 -10.18 4.17 7.03
C ILE A 179 -9.50 3.89 8.37
N ALA A 180 -10.19 4.22 9.44
CA ALA A 180 -9.77 3.85 10.78
C ALA A 180 -10.47 2.55 11.18
N LEU A 181 -9.68 1.52 11.45
CA LEU A 181 -10.16 0.26 12.01
C LEU A 181 -9.70 0.19 13.46
N SER A 182 -10.65 0.10 14.39
CA SER A 182 -10.34 -0.13 15.79
C SER A 182 -10.57 -1.59 16.13
N PHE A 183 -9.59 -2.23 16.74
CA PHE A 183 -9.69 -3.60 17.24
C PHE A 183 -9.82 -3.59 18.76
N GLY A 184 -10.84 -4.24 19.25
CA GLY A 184 -11.01 -4.54 20.67
C GLY A 184 -11.00 -6.03 20.88
N THR A 185 -10.12 -6.53 21.73
CA THR A 185 -10.27 -7.87 22.26
C THR A 185 -11.45 -7.84 23.23
N LEU A 186 -12.57 -8.46 22.85
CA LEU A 186 -13.60 -8.82 23.80
C LEU A 186 -13.08 -10.03 24.60
N VAL A 187 -12.80 -9.82 25.88
CA VAL A 187 -12.63 -10.88 26.86
C VAL A 187 -14.00 -11.17 27.45
#